data_ecd33192986149557c089aacc52bfffe
#
_entry.id   ecd33192986149557c089aacc52bfffe
#
_cell.length_a   1.000
_cell.length_b   1.000
_cell.length_c   1.000
_cell.angle_alpha   90.00
_cell.angle_beta   90.00
_cell.angle_gamma   90.00
#
_symmetry.space_group_name_H-M   'P 1'
#
loop_
_entity.id
_entity.type
_entity.pdbx_description
1 polymer ?
#
loop_
_entity_poly.entity_id
_entity_poly.type
_entity_poly.pdbx_seq_one_letter_code
_entity_poly.pdbx_strand_id
1 'polypeptide(L)'
;MQPTENSMQIQKEFIAAASHELKAPLAVILASAECISGDTNLSSEAKQHTAIIDSECMRMSKLVQDLLLLSSVDANTWPLKKTNIDVDTLLINTYEKYEPICRQKGILFELSTSDELFPVLNADIDRLDQILSIFIDNAINYSFPKSEISLDATVGKNMLVFTIKDHGTGIADKDKPFIFDRFFCADKSRTQKEHYGLGLCITKELVEMHRGKIELSDTVGGGCTFKVFFPL
;
A
#
# COMPACT_ATOMS: atom_id res chain seq x y z
N MET A 1 -9.45 14.44 -26.44
CA MET A 1 -10.89 14.31 -26.14
C MET A 1 -10.99 14.00 -24.66
N GLN A 2 -11.44 14.95 -23.83
CA GLN A 2 -11.71 14.65 -22.41
C GLN A 2 -12.97 13.76 -22.34
N PRO A 3 -12.96 12.68 -21.53
CA PRO A 3 -14.16 11.90 -21.29
C PRO A 3 -15.26 12.81 -20.71
N THR A 4 -16.46 12.69 -21.19
CA THR A 4 -17.60 13.40 -20.59
C THR A 4 -17.86 12.85 -19.19
N GLU A 5 -18.35 13.69 -18.24
CA GLU A 5 -18.66 13.26 -16.85
C GLU A 5 -19.52 11.99 -16.82
N ASN A 6 -20.42 11.82 -17.77
CA ASN A 6 -21.25 10.64 -17.91
C ASN A 6 -20.44 9.37 -18.25
N SER A 7 -19.38 9.48 -19.07
CA SER A 7 -18.49 8.35 -19.40
C SER A 7 -17.66 7.90 -18.20
N MET A 8 -17.21 8.85 -17.38
CA MET A 8 -16.48 8.55 -16.14
C MET A 8 -17.39 7.87 -15.10
N GLN A 9 -18.64 8.32 -14.98
CA GLN A 9 -19.60 7.73 -14.06
C GLN A 9 -19.93 6.28 -14.44
N ILE A 10 -20.21 6.02 -15.72
CA ILE A 10 -20.47 4.66 -16.23
C ILE A 10 -19.25 3.75 -15.98
N GLN A 11 -18.04 4.24 -16.20
CA GLN A 11 -16.82 3.49 -15.96
C GLN A 11 -16.64 3.12 -14.46
N LYS A 12 -16.95 4.05 -13.56
CA LYS A 12 -16.91 3.82 -12.10
C LYS A 12 -17.91 2.75 -11.67
N GLU A 13 -19.15 2.86 -12.12
CA GLU A 13 -20.21 1.89 -11.81
C GLU A 13 -19.87 0.49 -12.35
N PHE A 14 -19.30 0.42 -13.56
CA PHE A 14 -18.83 -0.84 -14.15
C PHE A 14 -17.71 -1.48 -13.32
N ILE A 15 -16.70 -0.70 -12.89
CA ILE A 15 -15.60 -1.19 -12.05
C ILE A 15 -16.13 -1.70 -10.71
N ALA A 16 -17.05 -0.96 -10.08
CA ALA A 16 -17.66 -1.38 -8.82
C ALA A 16 -18.44 -2.70 -8.97
N ALA A 17 -19.29 -2.81 -9.98
CA ALA A 17 -20.08 -4.02 -10.26
C ALA A 17 -19.16 -5.21 -10.57
N ALA A 18 -18.19 -5.05 -11.49
CA ALA A 18 -17.24 -6.09 -11.84
C ALA A 18 -16.44 -6.59 -10.64
N SER A 19 -16.03 -5.66 -9.77
CA SER A 19 -15.28 -6.00 -8.55
C SER A 19 -16.13 -6.80 -7.55
N HIS A 20 -17.40 -6.49 -7.40
CA HIS A 20 -18.32 -7.27 -6.57
C HIS A 20 -18.53 -8.69 -7.13
N GLU A 21 -18.71 -8.80 -8.45
CA GLU A 21 -18.91 -10.09 -9.12
C GLU A 21 -17.66 -10.99 -9.14
N LEU A 22 -16.46 -10.41 -9.09
CA LEU A 22 -15.21 -11.16 -9.04
C LEU A 22 -14.85 -11.67 -7.64
N LYS A 23 -15.33 -11.03 -6.58
CA LYS A 23 -14.99 -11.41 -5.19
C LYS A 23 -15.48 -12.80 -4.81
N ALA A 24 -16.70 -13.16 -5.22
CA ALA A 24 -17.29 -14.45 -4.88
C ALA A 24 -16.57 -15.64 -5.56
N PRO A 25 -16.32 -15.66 -6.89
CA PRO A 25 -15.60 -16.76 -7.53
C PRO A 25 -14.17 -16.90 -7.04
N LEU A 26 -13.48 -15.80 -6.74
CA LEU A 26 -12.14 -15.84 -6.16
C LEU A 26 -12.13 -16.51 -4.79
N ALA A 27 -13.09 -16.22 -3.93
CA ALA A 27 -13.22 -16.87 -2.63
C ALA A 27 -13.44 -18.38 -2.76
N VAL A 28 -14.20 -18.82 -3.77
CA VAL A 28 -14.41 -20.25 -4.05
C VAL A 28 -13.14 -20.93 -4.53
N ILE A 29 -12.38 -20.30 -5.44
CA ILE A 29 -11.12 -20.84 -5.93
C ILE A 29 -10.10 -20.96 -4.80
N LEU A 30 -9.98 -19.92 -3.96
CA LEU A 30 -9.10 -19.90 -2.80
C LEU A 30 -9.44 -21.04 -1.82
N ALA A 31 -10.71 -21.14 -1.42
CA ALA A 31 -11.17 -22.21 -0.52
C ALA A 31 -10.92 -23.61 -1.11
N SER A 32 -11.04 -23.78 -2.43
CA SER A 32 -10.75 -25.05 -3.12
C SER A 32 -9.26 -25.37 -3.11
N ALA A 33 -8.41 -24.38 -3.33
CA ALA A 33 -6.96 -24.53 -3.28
C ALA A 33 -6.49 -24.86 -1.86
N GLU A 34 -7.03 -24.20 -0.82
CA GLU A 34 -6.77 -24.50 0.58
C GLU A 34 -7.15 -25.95 0.95
N CYS A 35 -8.32 -26.43 0.49
CA CYS A 35 -8.74 -27.82 0.68
C CYS A 35 -7.76 -28.82 0.04
N ILE A 36 -7.26 -28.52 -1.17
CA ILE A 36 -6.26 -29.36 -1.84
C ILE A 36 -4.93 -29.31 -1.08
N SER A 37 -4.48 -28.13 -0.65
CA SER A 37 -3.22 -27.96 0.11
C SER A 37 -3.19 -28.73 1.42
N GLY A 38 -4.35 -28.97 2.03
CA GLY A 38 -4.51 -29.76 3.26
C GLY A 38 -4.31 -31.27 3.08
N ASP A 39 -4.29 -31.79 1.85
CA ASP A 39 -4.06 -33.21 1.61
C ASP A 39 -2.58 -33.55 1.78
N THR A 40 -2.28 -34.41 2.77
CA THR A 40 -0.92 -34.86 3.08
C THR A 40 -0.32 -35.75 2.01
N ASN A 41 -1.12 -36.33 1.11
CA ASN A 41 -0.70 -37.26 0.06
C ASN A 41 -0.37 -36.57 -1.28
N LEU A 42 -0.44 -35.24 -1.34
CA LEU A 42 -0.09 -34.48 -2.55
C LEU A 42 1.39 -34.65 -2.92
N SER A 43 1.63 -34.80 -4.22
CA SER A 43 2.98 -34.73 -4.78
C SER A 43 3.60 -33.35 -4.53
N SER A 44 4.93 -33.27 -4.52
CA SER A 44 5.65 -32.00 -4.39
C SER A 44 5.25 -30.99 -5.47
N GLU A 45 5.03 -31.48 -6.69
CA GLU A 45 4.59 -30.66 -7.83
C GLU A 45 3.16 -30.12 -7.62
N ALA A 46 2.23 -30.95 -7.13
CA ALA A 46 0.87 -30.51 -6.84
C ALA A 46 0.85 -29.44 -5.73
N LYS A 47 1.66 -29.59 -4.68
CA LYS A 47 1.82 -28.58 -3.63
C LYS A 47 2.33 -27.25 -4.17
N GLN A 48 3.30 -27.29 -5.09
CA GLN A 48 3.83 -26.08 -5.73
C GLN A 48 2.76 -25.38 -6.57
N HIS A 49 1.99 -26.13 -7.37
CA HIS A 49 0.91 -25.55 -8.16
C HIS A 49 -0.20 -24.96 -7.30
N THR A 50 -0.56 -25.62 -6.19
CA THR A 50 -1.57 -25.09 -5.26
C THR A 50 -1.08 -23.79 -4.62
N ALA A 51 0.18 -23.72 -4.18
CA ALA A 51 0.76 -22.49 -3.64
C ALA A 51 0.76 -21.33 -4.67
N ILE A 52 0.97 -21.62 -5.95
CA ILE A 52 0.85 -20.62 -7.02
C ILE A 52 -0.60 -20.15 -7.16
N ILE A 53 -1.58 -21.06 -7.14
CA ILE A 53 -3.00 -20.71 -7.21
C ILE A 53 -3.39 -19.83 -6.03
N ASP A 54 -3.01 -20.18 -4.81
CA ASP A 54 -3.27 -19.41 -3.59
C ASP A 54 -2.71 -17.99 -3.72
N SER A 55 -1.45 -17.85 -4.14
CA SER A 55 -0.81 -16.55 -4.29
C SER A 55 -1.51 -15.67 -5.35
N GLU A 56 -1.92 -16.25 -6.48
CA GLU A 56 -2.64 -15.51 -7.52
C GLU A 56 -4.06 -15.11 -7.08
N CYS A 57 -4.76 -15.98 -6.35
CA CYS A 57 -6.07 -15.65 -5.79
C CYS A 57 -5.99 -14.51 -4.78
N MET A 58 -5.00 -14.53 -3.89
CA MET A 58 -4.76 -13.44 -2.94
C MET A 58 -4.45 -12.12 -3.66
N ARG A 59 -3.61 -12.20 -4.70
CA ARG A 59 -3.27 -11.05 -5.54
C ARG A 59 -4.50 -10.45 -6.23
N MET A 60 -5.35 -11.28 -6.84
CA MET A 60 -6.58 -10.84 -7.49
C MET A 60 -7.58 -10.27 -6.48
N SER A 61 -7.70 -10.87 -5.30
CA SER A 61 -8.56 -10.37 -4.22
C SER A 61 -8.13 -8.97 -3.78
N LYS A 62 -6.82 -8.71 -3.64
CA LYS A 62 -6.28 -7.39 -3.34
C LYS A 62 -6.62 -6.39 -4.45
N LEU A 63 -6.41 -6.75 -5.73
CA LEU A 63 -6.76 -5.89 -6.86
C LEU A 63 -8.24 -5.49 -6.86
N VAL A 64 -9.13 -6.46 -6.64
CA VAL A 64 -10.58 -6.21 -6.56
C VAL A 64 -10.92 -5.25 -5.41
N GLN A 65 -10.31 -5.44 -4.23
CA GLN A 65 -10.49 -4.54 -3.09
C GLN A 65 -10.00 -3.12 -3.39
N ASP A 66 -8.83 -2.99 -4.03
CA ASP A 66 -8.24 -1.72 -4.42
C ASP A 66 -9.13 -0.97 -5.43
N LEU A 67 -9.70 -1.66 -6.40
CA LEU A 67 -10.64 -1.10 -7.37
C LEU A 67 -11.95 -0.65 -6.72
N LEU A 68 -12.50 -1.45 -5.79
CA LEU A 68 -13.69 -1.09 -5.01
C LEU A 68 -13.45 0.15 -4.16
N LEU A 69 -12.29 0.25 -3.51
CA LEU A 69 -11.92 1.41 -2.71
C LEU A 69 -11.88 2.66 -3.58
N LEU A 70 -11.16 2.62 -4.70
CA LEU A 70 -11.06 3.76 -5.62
C LEU A 70 -12.44 4.18 -6.16
N SER A 71 -13.29 3.22 -6.53
CA SER A 71 -14.66 3.51 -7.00
C SER A 71 -15.50 4.17 -5.92
N SER A 72 -15.38 3.74 -4.66
CA SER A 72 -16.14 4.27 -3.53
C SER A 72 -15.66 5.66 -3.10
N VAL A 73 -14.36 5.91 -3.17
CA VAL A 73 -13.78 7.25 -2.92
C VAL A 73 -14.23 8.23 -3.99
N ASP A 74 -14.18 7.85 -5.26
CA ASP A 74 -14.68 8.65 -6.38
C ASP A 74 -16.16 9.04 -6.23
N ALA A 75 -16.97 8.14 -5.64
CA ALA A 75 -18.39 8.40 -5.38
C ALA A 75 -18.65 9.20 -4.08
N ASN A 76 -17.60 9.55 -3.31
CA ASN A 76 -17.70 10.20 -2.01
C ASN A 76 -18.57 9.40 -1.00
N THR A 77 -18.64 8.08 -1.18
CA THR A 77 -19.50 7.18 -0.38
C THR A 77 -18.76 6.43 0.71
N TRP A 78 -17.44 6.60 0.81
CA TRP A 78 -16.62 5.90 1.80
C TRP A 78 -16.44 6.73 3.08
N PRO A 79 -17.14 6.43 4.18
CA PRO A 79 -16.94 7.13 5.44
C PRO A 79 -15.67 6.64 6.14
N LEU A 80 -14.80 7.58 6.58
CA LEU A 80 -13.70 7.26 7.48
C LEU A 80 -14.24 6.94 8.88
N LYS A 81 -13.76 5.86 9.48
CA LYS A 81 -14.04 5.50 10.88
C LYS A 81 -12.98 6.12 11.79
N LYS A 82 -13.03 7.45 11.95
CA LYS A 82 -12.03 8.17 12.73
C LYS A 82 -12.16 7.87 14.22
N THR A 83 -11.04 7.54 14.84
CA THR A 83 -10.86 7.34 16.28
C THR A 83 -9.61 8.07 16.75
N ASN A 84 -9.45 8.20 18.04
CA ASN A 84 -8.22 8.69 18.64
C ASN A 84 -7.15 7.60 18.59
N ILE A 85 -6.08 7.87 17.89
CA ILE A 85 -4.99 6.92 17.65
C ILE A 85 -3.79 7.30 18.48
N ASP A 86 -3.23 6.34 19.19
CA ASP A 86 -1.91 6.39 19.79
C ASP A 86 -0.87 6.14 18.70
N VAL A 87 -0.12 7.19 18.36
CA VAL A 87 0.85 7.18 17.27
C VAL A 87 2.05 6.30 17.59
N ASP A 88 2.49 6.29 18.84
CA ASP A 88 3.61 5.44 19.28
C ASP A 88 3.27 3.98 19.10
N THR A 89 2.07 3.56 19.51
CA THR A 89 1.57 2.18 19.29
C THR A 89 1.48 1.84 17.80
N LEU A 90 1.01 2.74 16.95
CA LEU A 90 0.94 2.53 15.51
C LEU A 90 2.34 2.30 14.91
N LEU A 91 3.32 3.12 15.29
CA LEU A 91 4.71 3.00 14.80
C LEU A 91 5.35 1.68 15.24
N ILE A 92 5.18 1.29 16.50
CA ILE A 92 5.73 0.05 17.05
C ILE A 92 5.12 -1.16 16.32
N ASN A 93 3.79 -1.21 16.19
CA ASN A 93 3.10 -2.29 15.48
C ASN A 93 3.56 -2.39 14.02
N THR A 94 3.74 -1.24 13.36
CA THR A 94 4.25 -1.19 11.99
C THR A 94 5.68 -1.73 11.91
N TYR A 95 6.54 -1.35 12.86
CA TYR A 95 7.92 -1.84 12.93
C TYR A 95 7.97 -3.35 13.15
N GLU A 96 7.24 -3.87 14.14
CA GLU A 96 7.18 -5.31 14.46
C GLU A 96 6.68 -6.15 13.28
N LYS A 97 5.75 -5.61 12.49
CA LYS A 97 5.21 -6.24 11.28
C LYS A 97 6.25 -6.34 10.17
N TYR A 98 7.05 -5.30 9.95
CA TYR A 98 7.92 -5.19 8.77
C TYR A 98 9.40 -5.54 9.02
N GLU A 99 9.91 -5.44 10.25
CA GLU A 99 11.30 -5.79 10.56
C GLU A 99 11.66 -7.21 10.13
N PRO A 100 10.86 -8.27 10.43
CA PRO A 100 11.18 -9.62 10.01
C PRO A 100 11.21 -9.79 8.48
N ILE A 101 10.33 -9.07 7.76
CA ILE A 101 10.25 -9.09 6.29
C ILE A 101 11.50 -8.46 5.69
N CYS A 102 11.88 -7.29 6.19
CA CYS A 102 13.10 -6.58 5.77
C CYS A 102 14.35 -7.42 6.04
N ARG A 103 14.47 -8.00 7.23
CA ARG A 103 15.57 -8.88 7.62
C ARG A 103 15.70 -10.10 6.72
N GLN A 104 14.58 -10.73 6.35
CA GLN A 104 14.58 -11.85 5.40
C GLN A 104 15.12 -11.45 4.02
N LYS A 105 14.86 -10.21 3.59
CA LYS A 105 15.38 -9.65 2.34
C LYS A 105 16.80 -9.04 2.47
N GLY A 106 17.39 -9.08 3.66
CA GLY A 106 18.70 -8.52 3.95
C GLY A 106 18.71 -6.98 3.93
N ILE A 107 17.59 -6.35 4.28
CA ILE A 107 17.40 -4.90 4.39
C ILE A 107 17.35 -4.54 5.87
N LEU A 108 18.06 -3.50 6.29
CA LEU A 108 17.92 -2.93 7.63
C LEU A 108 16.65 -2.07 7.70
N PHE A 109 15.78 -2.35 8.67
CA PHE A 109 14.61 -1.51 8.91
C PHE A 109 14.79 -0.79 10.24
N GLU A 110 14.79 0.54 10.21
CA GLU A 110 14.98 1.39 11.38
C GLU A 110 13.70 2.16 11.71
N LEU A 111 13.36 2.20 12.99
CA LEU A 111 12.32 3.06 13.54
C LEU A 111 12.95 4.15 14.35
N SER A 112 12.76 5.40 13.94
CA SER A 112 13.14 6.58 14.73
C SER A 112 11.91 7.14 15.43
N THR A 113 11.95 7.19 16.75
CA THR A 113 10.90 7.78 17.59
C THR A 113 11.42 9.01 18.31
N SER A 114 10.54 9.94 18.63
CA SER A 114 10.84 11.08 19.48
C SER A 114 10.97 10.63 20.94
N ASP A 115 11.78 11.32 21.73
CA ASP A 115 11.79 11.15 23.19
C ASP A 115 10.51 11.66 23.87
N GLU A 116 9.71 12.47 23.15
CA GLU A 116 8.43 12.99 23.60
C GLU A 116 7.29 12.17 22.99
N LEU A 117 6.25 11.91 23.80
CA LEU A 117 5.02 11.24 23.33
C LEU A 117 4.35 12.05 22.21
N PHE A 118 3.91 11.36 21.18
CA PHE A 118 3.16 12.00 20.11
C PHE A 118 1.76 12.43 20.57
N PRO A 119 1.25 13.56 20.06
CA PRO A 119 -0.13 13.94 20.29
C PRO A 119 -1.09 12.91 19.67
N VAL A 120 -2.27 12.79 20.25
CA VAL A 120 -3.33 11.91 19.74
C VAL A 120 -3.76 12.39 18.35
N LEU A 121 -3.76 11.47 17.38
CA LEU A 121 -4.22 11.73 16.01
C LEU A 121 -5.65 11.23 15.84
N ASN A 122 -6.58 12.08 15.38
CA ASN A 122 -7.94 11.68 15.05
C ASN A 122 -8.04 11.21 13.60
N ALA A 123 -7.93 9.89 13.39
CA ALA A 123 -7.86 9.27 12.06
C ALA A 123 -8.49 7.87 12.03
N ASP A 124 -8.57 7.28 10.86
CA ASP A 124 -8.98 5.88 10.66
C ASP A 124 -7.73 4.99 10.72
N ILE A 125 -7.62 4.16 11.77
CA ILE A 125 -6.43 3.33 12.04
C ILE A 125 -6.15 2.34 10.92
N ASP A 126 -7.20 1.72 10.34
CA ASP A 126 -7.05 0.73 9.27
C ASP A 126 -6.49 1.39 8.00
N ARG A 127 -6.89 2.64 7.76
CA ARG A 127 -6.41 3.42 6.61
C ARG A 127 -5.01 3.97 6.82
N LEU A 128 -4.65 4.34 8.04
CA LEU A 128 -3.26 4.71 8.35
C LEU A 128 -2.32 3.51 8.21
N ASP A 129 -2.69 2.33 8.75
CA ASP A 129 -1.89 1.11 8.54
C ASP A 129 -1.76 0.78 7.05
N GLN A 130 -2.83 0.92 6.27
CA GLN A 130 -2.79 0.72 4.81
C GLN A 130 -1.84 1.70 4.11
N ILE A 131 -1.88 2.99 4.47
CA ILE A 131 -0.98 4.03 3.92
C ILE A 131 0.49 3.67 4.20
N LEU A 132 0.82 3.40 5.48
CA LEU A 132 2.18 3.05 5.88
C LEU A 132 2.64 1.76 5.20
N SER A 133 1.76 0.74 5.16
CA SER A 133 2.03 -0.54 4.50
C SER A 133 2.38 -0.37 3.02
N ILE A 134 1.64 0.44 2.27
CA ILE A 134 1.91 0.66 0.84
C ILE A 134 3.27 1.32 0.63
N PHE A 135 3.63 2.32 1.43
CA PHE A 135 4.93 2.97 1.30
C PHE A 135 6.08 2.05 1.70
N ILE A 136 5.95 1.28 2.78
CA ILE A 136 6.98 0.35 3.23
C ILE A 136 7.14 -0.81 2.25
N ASP A 137 6.04 -1.37 1.72
CA ASP A 137 6.07 -2.40 0.67
C ASP A 137 6.81 -1.89 -0.57
N ASN A 138 6.55 -0.65 -1.00
CA ASN A 138 7.29 -0.02 -2.10
C ASN A 138 8.77 0.13 -1.75
N ALA A 139 9.10 0.66 -0.57
CA ALA A 139 10.48 0.78 -0.12
C ALA A 139 11.21 -0.58 -0.16
N ILE A 140 10.59 -1.64 0.36
CA ILE A 140 11.15 -3.01 0.35
C ILE A 140 11.37 -3.53 -1.08
N ASN A 141 10.42 -3.28 -1.99
CA ASN A 141 10.47 -3.83 -3.35
C ASN A 141 11.48 -3.13 -4.26
N TYR A 142 11.77 -1.86 -3.98
CA TYR A 142 12.71 -1.06 -4.77
C TYR A 142 14.08 -0.88 -4.11
N SER A 143 14.25 -1.32 -2.87
CA SER A 143 15.53 -1.29 -2.16
C SER A 143 16.48 -2.41 -2.58
N PHE A 144 17.77 -2.16 -2.42
CA PHE A 144 18.81 -3.16 -2.67
C PHE A 144 19.06 -3.99 -1.40
N PRO A 145 19.54 -5.24 -1.52
CA PRO A 145 20.08 -5.99 -0.38
C PRO A 145 21.18 -5.18 0.34
N LYS A 146 21.20 -5.23 1.66
CA LYS A 146 22.12 -4.46 2.53
C LYS A 146 21.89 -2.95 2.53
N SER A 147 20.76 -2.48 2.01
CA SER A 147 20.34 -1.09 2.17
C SER A 147 19.53 -0.91 3.47
N GLU A 148 19.15 0.32 3.72
CA GLU A 148 18.36 0.74 4.88
C GLU A 148 17.02 1.32 4.43
N ILE A 149 15.98 1.01 5.20
CA ILE A 149 14.68 1.68 5.15
C ILE A 149 14.44 2.26 6.54
N SER A 150 14.05 3.52 6.64
CA SER A 150 13.66 4.13 7.91
C SER A 150 12.23 4.61 7.91
N LEU A 151 11.56 4.39 9.05
CA LEU A 151 10.26 4.95 9.39
C LEU A 151 10.47 5.94 10.55
N ASP A 152 10.00 7.15 10.37
CA ASP A 152 10.12 8.23 11.35
C ASP A 152 8.78 8.97 11.46
N ALA A 153 8.51 9.55 12.64
CA ALA A 153 7.40 10.47 12.83
C ALA A 153 7.85 11.72 13.57
N THR A 154 7.36 12.87 13.15
CA THR A 154 7.65 14.16 13.76
C THR A 154 6.40 15.02 13.84
N VAL A 155 6.38 15.96 14.80
CA VAL A 155 5.31 16.95 14.95
C VAL A 155 5.83 18.34 14.63
N GLY A 156 5.12 19.06 13.78
CA GLY A 156 5.48 20.44 13.46
C GLY A 156 4.33 21.20 12.83
N LYS A 157 4.13 22.46 13.21
CA LYS A 157 3.09 23.34 12.67
C LYS A 157 1.68 22.74 12.72
N ASN A 158 1.31 22.09 13.82
CA ASN A 158 0.02 21.42 14.02
C ASN A 158 -0.24 20.28 13.03
N MET A 159 0.83 19.62 12.58
CA MET A 159 0.79 18.46 11.69
C MET A 159 1.63 17.34 12.29
N LEU A 160 1.13 16.12 12.23
CA LEU A 160 1.92 14.91 12.39
C LEU A 160 2.46 14.52 11.01
N VAL A 161 3.74 14.21 10.94
CA VAL A 161 4.43 13.87 9.69
C VAL A 161 5.07 12.50 9.85
N PHE A 162 4.60 11.52 9.07
CA PHE A 162 5.31 10.26 8.90
C PHE A 162 6.30 10.41 7.74
N THR A 163 7.53 9.94 7.94
CA THR A 163 8.58 9.94 6.93
C THR A 163 9.02 8.49 6.69
N ILE A 164 8.88 8.02 5.46
CA ILE A 164 9.40 6.74 5.01
C ILE A 164 10.51 7.02 4.02
N LYS A 165 11.71 6.53 4.32
CA LYS A 165 12.90 6.78 3.52
C LYS A 165 13.51 5.43 3.12
N ASP A 166 13.83 5.29 1.85
CA ASP A 166 14.56 4.15 1.31
C ASP A 166 15.86 4.56 0.62
N HIS A 167 16.73 3.59 0.42
CA HIS A 167 17.97 3.71 -0.35
C HIS A 167 17.94 2.74 -1.55
N GLY A 168 16.86 2.80 -2.31
CA GLY A 168 16.62 1.97 -3.49
C GLY A 168 17.00 2.64 -4.81
N THR A 169 16.31 2.21 -5.86
CA THR A 169 16.55 2.69 -7.23
C THR A 169 16.14 4.15 -7.46
N GLY A 170 15.34 4.73 -6.55
CA GLY A 170 14.77 6.07 -6.74
C GLY A 170 13.73 6.12 -7.86
N ILE A 171 13.22 7.32 -8.13
CA ILE A 171 12.22 7.61 -9.16
C ILE A 171 12.81 8.67 -10.10
N ALA A 172 12.84 8.39 -11.39
CA ALA A 172 13.31 9.37 -12.38
C ALA A 172 12.43 10.62 -12.39
N ASP A 173 13.01 11.80 -12.56
CA ASP A 173 12.29 13.08 -12.51
C ASP A 173 11.11 13.14 -13.48
N LYS A 174 11.26 12.54 -14.66
CA LYS A 174 10.19 12.46 -15.68
C LYS A 174 8.97 11.65 -15.21
N ASP A 175 9.16 10.72 -14.27
CA ASP A 175 8.14 9.80 -13.79
C ASP A 175 7.46 10.33 -12.50
N LYS A 176 8.14 11.19 -11.71
CA LYS A 176 7.63 11.75 -10.45
C LYS A 176 6.23 12.38 -10.56
N PRO A 177 5.87 13.13 -11.63
CA PRO A 177 4.52 13.70 -11.75
C PRO A 177 3.41 12.66 -11.89
N PHE A 178 3.74 11.43 -12.32
CA PHE A 178 2.79 10.39 -12.69
C PHE A 178 2.68 9.24 -11.68
N ILE A 179 3.54 9.19 -10.65
CA ILE A 179 3.59 8.05 -9.72
C ILE A 179 2.30 7.81 -8.93
N PHE A 180 1.46 8.84 -8.82
CA PHE A 180 0.14 8.76 -8.18
C PHE A 180 -0.99 8.51 -9.18
N ASP A 181 -0.68 8.37 -10.48
CA ASP A 181 -1.69 8.03 -11.48
C ASP A 181 -2.06 6.56 -11.38
N ARG A 182 -3.33 6.24 -11.67
CA ARG A 182 -3.84 4.87 -11.66
C ARG A 182 -3.13 4.03 -12.70
N PHE A 183 -2.69 2.83 -12.32
CA PHE A 183 -1.99 1.87 -13.18
C PHE A 183 -0.62 2.36 -13.68
N PHE A 184 -0.08 3.43 -13.11
CA PHE A 184 1.24 3.88 -13.45
C PHE A 184 2.32 3.01 -12.80
N CYS A 185 3.27 2.57 -13.61
CA CYS A 185 4.45 1.82 -13.20
C CYS A 185 5.64 2.30 -14.01
N ALA A 186 6.66 2.85 -13.34
CA ALA A 186 7.87 3.38 -14.00
C ALA A 186 8.66 2.28 -14.71
N ASP A 187 8.71 1.08 -14.17
CA ASP A 187 9.38 -0.08 -14.75
C ASP A 187 8.40 -1.19 -15.13
N LYS A 188 8.06 -1.26 -16.42
CA LYS A 188 7.13 -2.28 -16.96
C LYS A 188 7.71 -3.70 -16.90
N SER A 189 9.00 -3.88 -16.74
CA SER A 189 9.64 -5.21 -16.68
C SER A 189 9.50 -5.88 -15.30
N ARG A 190 9.41 -5.09 -14.25
CA ARG A 190 9.20 -5.56 -12.86
C ARG A 190 7.72 -5.74 -12.49
N THR A 191 6.80 -5.10 -13.22
CA THR A 191 5.36 -5.09 -12.95
C THR A 191 4.65 -6.42 -13.19
N GLN A 192 5.29 -7.39 -13.84
CA GLN A 192 4.59 -8.63 -14.22
C GLN A 192 4.26 -9.56 -13.04
N LYS A 193 4.71 -9.32 -11.80
CA LYS A 193 4.53 -10.30 -10.73
C LYS A 193 3.85 -9.82 -9.43
N GLU A 194 3.86 -8.53 -9.06
CA GLU A 194 3.38 -8.16 -7.72
C GLU A 194 2.53 -6.89 -7.58
N HIS A 195 2.60 -5.91 -8.50
CA HIS A 195 1.91 -4.61 -8.33
C HIS A 195 1.21 -4.12 -9.59
N TYR A 196 -0.06 -3.71 -9.44
CA TYR A 196 -0.89 -3.20 -10.53
C TYR A 196 -0.78 -1.67 -10.72
N GLY A 197 0.12 -1.00 -10.01
CA GLY A 197 0.23 0.47 -10.07
C GLY A 197 -0.95 1.21 -9.41
N LEU A 198 -1.61 0.56 -8.43
CA LEU A 198 -2.73 1.15 -7.70
C LEU A 198 -2.35 1.63 -6.29
N GLY A 199 -1.27 1.14 -5.71
CA GLY A 199 -0.91 1.42 -4.32
C GLY A 199 -0.74 2.91 -4.03
N LEU A 200 0.11 3.61 -4.80
CA LEU A 200 0.36 5.03 -4.55
C LEU A 200 -0.86 5.92 -4.84
N CYS A 201 -1.67 5.62 -5.85
CA CYS A 201 -2.90 6.39 -6.07
C CYS A 201 -3.92 6.17 -4.93
N ILE A 202 -4.04 4.95 -4.40
CA ILE A 202 -4.84 4.66 -3.20
C ILE A 202 -4.33 5.45 -2.00
N THR A 203 -3.02 5.45 -1.79
CA THR A 203 -2.41 6.21 -0.69
C THR A 203 -2.74 7.68 -0.78
N LYS A 204 -2.66 8.28 -1.98
CA LYS A 204 -3.03 9.67 -2.21
C LYS A 204 -4.48 9.94 -1.82
N GLU A 205 -5.41 9.14 -2.30
CA GLU A 205 -6.84 9.28 -1.97
C GLU A 205 -7.09 9.17 -0.45
N LEU A 206 -6.49 8.15 0.21
CA LEU A 206 -6.65 7.95 1.65
C LEU A 206 -6.09 9.12 2.47
N VAL A 207 -4.95 9.67 2.06
CA VAL A 207 -4.34 10.84 2.71
C VAL A 207 -5.21 12.09 2.50
N GLU A 208 -5.73 12.33 1.30
CA GLU A 208 -6.63 13.44 1.00
C GLU A 208 -7.95 13.36 1.79
N MET A 209 -8.52 12.16 1.96
CA MET A 209 -9.69 11.93 2.82
C MET A 209 -9.42 12.33 4.28
N HIS A 210 -8.19 12.18 4.76
CA HIS A 210 -7.76 12.63 6.09
C HIS A 210 -7.36 14.11 6.12
N ARG A 211 -7.55 14.87 5.02
CA ARG A 211 -7.10 16.25 4.86
C ARG A 211 -5.58 16.40 5.00
N GLY A 212 -4.87 15.34 4.69
CA GLY A 212 -3.42 15.29 4.68
C GLY A 212 -2.82 15.69 3.33
N LYS A 213 -1.52 15.60 3.24
CA LYS A 213 -0.78 15.75 1.98
C LYS A 213 0.41 14.80 1.93
N ILE A 214 0.91 14.53 0.72
CA ILE A 214 2.10 13.71 0.50
C ILE A 214 3.14 14.60 -0.19
N GLU A 215 4.38 14.45 0.24
CA GLU A 215 5.55 15.02 -0.43
C GLU A 215 6.52 13.89 -0.78
N LEU A 216 7.11 13.96 -1.98
CA LEU A 216 8.18 13.08 -2.45
C LEU A 216 9.44 13.89 -2.66
N SER A 217 10.56 13.37 -2.20
CA SER A 217 11.90 13.88 -2.51
C SER A 217 12.88 12.73 -2.72
N ASP A 218 13.99 13.00 -3.36
CA ASP A 218 15.08 12.04 -3.47
C ASP A 218 15.81 11.90 -2.13
N THR A 219 16.22 10.68 -1.82
CA THR A 219 17.07 10.39 -0.68
C THR A 219 18.53 10.67 -1.03
N VAL A 220 19.27 11.32 -0.14
CA VAL A 220 20.70 11.55 -0.31
C VAL A 220 21.41 10.19 -0.40
N GLY A 221 22.13 9.97 -1.48
CA GLY A 221 22.78 8.69 -1.75
C GLY A 221 21.96 7.73 -2.61
N GLY A 222 20.75 8.12 -3.03
CA GLY A 222 19.83 7.34 -3.85
C GLY A 222 18.62 6.83 -3.08
N GLY A 223 17.53 6.57 -3.79
CA GLY A 223 16.25 6.15 -3.21
C GLY A 223 15.22 7.26 -3.11
N CYS A 224 14.14 7.01 -2.38
CA CYS A 224 13.00 7.91 -2.22
C CYS A 224 12.75 8.24 -0.74
N THR A 225 12.28 9.45 -0.50
CA THR A 225 11.73 9.88 0.78
C THR A 225 10.31 10.35 0.59
N PHE A 226 9.36 9.61 1.14
CA PHE A 226 7.96 10.01 1.22
C PHE A 226 7.67 10.63 2.58
N LYS A 227 7.04 11.80 2.57
CA LYS A 227 6.51 12.46 3.77
C LYS A 227 5.01 12.56 3.68
N VAL A 228 4.32 12.07 4.69
CA VAL A 228 2.86 12.09 4.79
C VAL A 228 2.45 12.93 5.97
N PHE A 229 1.68 13.97 5.71
CA PHE A 229 1.27 14.98 6.68
C PHE A 229 -0.19 14.78 7.05
N PHE A 230 -0.48 14.73 8.35
CA PHE A 230 -1.85 14.69 8.88
C PHE A 230 -2.09 15.85 9.83
N PRO A 231 -3.22 16.57 9.72
CA PRO A 231 -3.58 17.61 10.69
C PRO A 231 -3.88 17.00 12.07
N LEU A 232 -3.41 17.66 13.13
CA LEU A 232 -3.65 17.32 14.53
C LEU A 232 -4.94 17.97 15.06
#